data_f4b9bff4ba156fbf884ecd13820b0066
#
_entry.id   f4b9bff4ba156fbf884ecd13820b0066
#
_cell.length_a   1.000
_cell.length_b   1.000
_cell.length_c   1.000
_cell.angle_alpha   90.00
_cell.angle_beta   90.00
_cell.angle_gamma   90.00
#
_symmetry.space_group_name_H-M   'P 1'
#
loop_
_entity.id
_entity.type
_entity.pdbx_description
1 polymer ?
#
loop_
_entity_poly.entity_id
_entity_poly.type
_entity_poly.pdbx_seq_one_letter_code
_entity_poly.pdbx_strand_id
1 'polypeptide(L)'
;MKLTPAVQKILSNYESDNPGTKANLARILMQGRLGGTGKLVILPVDQGFEHGPARSFAPNPPAYDPHYHFELAIEAGLNAYAAPLEMIEAGAATFAGQIPTILKVNSSNSLAKAKDQAITGSVGDALRLGCSAIGFTIYPGSEYAFEMMQEIRELAEEAKSVGLAVVIWSYPRGEALSKEGETAIDICAYAAHMAALLGAHIIKVKPPTNFLELAEAKKVYEKEKIDVASGAARIRHVVQSCFNGRRIVVFSGGAAKGEEGIFEEARAIRDGGGNGSIIGRNTFQRPRADALKLLDNLIKIYQSKD
;
A
#
# COMPACT_ATOMS: atom_id res chain seq x y z
N MET A 1 20.83 13.30 -6.69
CA MET A 1 20.02 13.78 -5.53
C MET A 1 20.64 13.25 -4.24
N LYS A 2 20.84 14.10 -3.22
CA LYS A 2 21.39 13.65 -1.92
C LYS A 2 20.26 13.11 -1.05
N LEU A 3 20.41 11.90 -0.52
CA LEU A 3 19.43 11.30 0.39
C LEU A 3 19.36 12.09 1.72
N THR A 4 18.15 12.28 2.24
CA THR A 4 17.94 12.90 3.55
C THR A 4 18.27 11.91 4.68
N PRO A 5 18.56 12.39 5.90
CA PRO A 5 18.78 11.51 7.06
C PRO A 5 17.59 10.55 7.33
N ALA A 6 16.36 11.03 7.13
CA ALA A 6 15.16 10.20 7.29
C ALA A 6 15.15 9.01 6.32
N VAL A 7 15.44 9.27 5.04
CA VAL A 7 15.49 8.22 4.02
C VAL A 7 16.67 7.27 4.26
N GLN A 8 17.85 7.81 4.63
CA GLN A 8 19.00 6.97 4.97
C GLN A 8 18.71 6.02 6.12
N LYS A 9 18.03 6.52 7.18
CA LYS A 9 17.59 5.68 8.31
C LYS A 9 16.63 4.57 7.87
N ILE A 10 15.68 4.87 6.99
CA ILE A 10 14.76 3.83 6.46
C ILE A 10 15.54 2.78 5.66
N LEU A 11 16.40 3.21 4.74
CA LEU A 11 17.18 2.30 3.89
C LEU A 11 18.17 1.44 4.69
N SER A 12 18.67 1.91 5.83
CA SER A 12 19.55 1.12 6.70
C SER A 12 18.88 -0.10 7.33
N ASN A 13 17.54 -0.14 7.38
CA ASN A 13 16.79 -1.28 7.87
C ASN A 13 16.79 -2.49 6.90
N TYR A 14 17.15 -2.27 5.66
CA TYR A 14 17.17 -3.29 4.59
C TYR A 14 18.61 -3.78 4.37
N GLU A 15 19.17 -4.45 5.39
CA GLU A 15 20.59 -4.77 5.48
C GLU A 15 21.06 -5.75 4.41
N SER A 16 20.19 -6.73 4.06
CA SER A 16 20.51 -7.78 3.09
C SER A 16 20.20 -7.41 1.63
N ASP A 17 19.54 -6.27 1.39
CA ASP A 17 19.15 -5.88 0.04
C ASP A 17 20.30 -5.31 -0.76
N ASN A 18 20.32 -5.65 -2.06
CA ASN A 18 21.32 -5.19 -3.00
C ASN A 18 21.16 -3.68 -3.32
N PRO A 19 22.19 -3.05 -3.95
CA PRO A 19 22.14 -1.64 -4.31
C PRO A 19 20.98 -1.25 -5.22
N GLY A 20 20.54 -2.14 -6.12
CA GLY A 20 19.41 -1.92 -7.02
C GLY A 20 18.09 -1.74 -6.27
N THR A 21 17.79 -2.65 -5.34
CA THR A 21 16.60 -2.57 -4.50
C THR A 21 16.60 -1.31 -3.64
N LYS A 22 17.74 -0.96 -3.03
CA LYS A 22 17.89 0.28 -2.26
C LYS A 22 17.74 1.53 -3.12
N ALA A 23 18.25 1.52 -4.35
CA ALA A 23 18.07 2.63 -5.30
C ALA A 23 16.60 2.81 -5.69
N ASN A 24 15.86 1.74 -5.94
CA ASN A 24 14.44 1.78 -6.25
C ASN A 24 13.59 2.24 -5.06
N LEU A 25 13.90 1.78 -3.84
CA LEU A 25 13.28 2.32 -2.62
C LEU A 25 13.57 3.80 -2.44
N ALA A 26 14.82 4.22 -2.65
CA ALA A 26 15.21 5.62 -2.60
C ALA A 26 14.46 6.46 -3.64
N ARG A 27 14.25 5.93 -4.85
CA ARG A 27 13.49 6.60 -5.90
C ARG A 27 12.06 6.88 -5.46
N ILE A 28 11.37 5.92 -4.83
CA ILE A 28 10.03 6.10 -4.27
C ILE A 28 10.04 7.09 -3.10
N LEU A 29 10.98 6.94 -2.16
CA LEU A 29 11.05 7.75 -0.94
C LEU A 29 11.48 9.21 -1.18
N MET A 30 12.14 9.49 -2.30
CA MET A 30 12.60 10.83 -2.67
C MET A 30 11.73 11.51 -3.70
N GLN A 31 10.70 10.82 -4.23
CA GLN A 31 9.79 11.36 -5.23
C GLN A 31 8.73 12.27 -4.63
N GLY A 32 8.31 13.27 -5.42
CA GLY A 32 7.15 14.09 -5.17
C GLY A 32 7.29 15.05 -3.98
N ARG A 33 6.17 15.54 -3.50
CA ARG A 33 6.11 16.60 -2.48
C ARG A 33 6.46 16.12 -1.07
N LEU A 34 6.36 14.83 -0.82
CA LEU A 34 6.83 14.18 0.42
C LEU A 34 8.25 13.62 0.29
N GLY A 35 8.90 13.85 -0.84
CA GLY A 35 10.25 13.36 -1.09
C GLY A 35 11.23 13.75 0.01
N GLY A 36 11.93 12.75 0.55
CA GLY A 36 12.90 12.93 1.62
C GLY A 36 12.35 12.94 3.05
N THR A 37 11.04 12.99 3.25
CA THR A 37 10.42 13.02 4.59
C THR A 37 10.32 11.64 5.26
N GLY A 38 10.42 10.56 4.49
CA GLY A 38 10.12 9.21 4.93
C GLY A 38 8.62 8.89 4.94
N LYS A 39 7.80 9.83 4.48
CA LYS A 39 6.35 9.64 4.30
C LYS A 39 6.03 9.44 2.84
N LEU A 40 4.94 8.72 2.56
CA LEU A 40 4.51 8.33 1.22
C LEU A 40 3.01 8.58 1.01
N VAL A 41 2.66 9.06 -0.18
CA VAL A 41 1.30 8.93 -0.74
C VAL A 41 1.43 8.27 -2.10
N ILE A 42 0.75 7.14 -2.27
CA ILE A 42 0.78 6.32 -3.49
C ILE A 42 -0.64 6.24 -4.04
N LEU A 43 -0.80 6.40 -5.36
CA LEU A 43 -2.08 6.20 -6.05
C LEU A 43 -2.17 4.76 -6.56
N PRO A 44 -3.05 3.89 -6.00
CA PRO A 44 -3.30 2.55 -6.55
C PRO A 44 -4.54 2.58 -7.44
N VAL A 45 -4.49 1.91 -8.58
CA VAL A 45 -5.61 1.78 -9.52
C VAL A 45 -5.70 0.34 -10.03
N ASP A 46 -6.12 -0.58 -9.17
CA ASP A 46 -6.37 -1.99 -9.48
C ASP A 46 -7.89 -2.33 -9.44
N GLN A 47 -8.71 -1.36 -9.06
CA GLN A 47 -10.14 -1.57 -8.80
C GLN A 47 -10.95 -1.88 -10.07
N GLY A 48 -10.48 -1.47 -11.23
CA GLY A 48 -11.10 -1.82 -12.51
C GLY A 48 -11.11 -3.32 -12.76
N PHE A 49 -10.03 -4.00 -12.42
CA PHE A 49 -9.93 -5.46 -12.47
C PHE A 49 -10.77 -6.11 -11.37
N GLU A 50 -10.62 -5.65 -10.14
CA GLU A 50 -11.27 -6.26 -8.95
C GLU A 50 -12.79 -6.07 -8.97
N HIS A 51 -13.29 -4.88 -9.34
CA HIS A 51 -14.70 -4.51 -9.16
C HIS A 51 -15.43 -4.20 -10.47
N GLY A 52 -14.76 -4.31 -11.60
CA GLY A 52 -15.27 -3.92 -12.91
C GLY A 52 -15.14 -2.42 -13.21
N PRO A 53 -15.11 -2.06 -14.51
CA PRO A 53 -14.80 -0.71 -14.93
C PRO A 53 -15.90 0.31 -14.58
N ALA A 54 -17.18 -0.05 -14.72
CA ALA A 54 -18.27 0.88 -14.41
C ALA A 54 -18.29 1.29 -12.96
N ARG A 55 -18.20 0.31 -12.02
CA ARG A 55 -18.16 0.58 -10.59
C ARG A 55 -16.94 1.39 -10.17
N SER A 56 -15.83 1.24 -10.90
CA SER A 56 -14.57 1.90 -10.57
C SER A 56 -14.46 3.29 -11.16
N PHE A 57 -14.89 3.49 -12.42
CA PHE A 57 -14.55 4.71 -13.19
C PHE A 57 -15.76 5.55 -13.60
N ALA A 58 -17.00 5.00 -13.64
CA ALA A 58 -18.16 5.79 -14.02
C ALA A 58 -18.44 7.04 -13.16
N PRO A 59 -18.09 7.08 -11.83
CA PRO A 59 -18.21 8.30 -11.04
C PRO A 59 -17.37 9.47 -11.56
N ASN A 60 -16.26 9.17 -12.26
CA ASN A 60 -15.37 10.14 -12.90
C ASN A 60 -14.93 9.59 -14.26
N PRO A 61 -15.69 9.83 -15.35
CA PRO A 61 -15.44 9.23 -16.66
C PRO A 61 -14.02 9.39 -17.22
N PRO A 62 -13.29 10.50 -17.00
CA PRO A 62 -11.88 10.60 -17.42
C PRO A 62 -10.99 9.47 -16.85
N ALA A 63 -11.36 8.88 -15.73
CA ALA A 63 -10.61 7.79 -15.10
C ALA A 63 -10.68 6.44 -15.86
N TYR A 64 -11.50 6.33 -16.91
CA TYR A 64 -11.43 5.19 -17.85
C TYR A 64 -10.14 5.17 -18.66
N ASP A 65 -9.50 6.34 -18.86
CA ASP A 65 -8.23 6.45 -19.55
C ASP A 65 -7.07 6.18 -18.59
N PRO A 66 -6.19 5.21 -18.86
CA PRO A 66 -4.99 4.97 -18.05
C PRO A 66 -4.08 6.20 -17.89
N HIS A 67 -3.98 7.05 -18.88
CA HIS A 67 -3.19 8.30 -18.83
C HIS A 67 -3.65 9.24 -17.72
N TYR A 68 -4.96 9.32 -17.48
CA TYR A 68 -5.54 10.15 -16.42
C TYR A 68 -4.90 9.88 -15.07
N HIS A 69 -4.62 8.63 -14.74
CA HIS A 69 -4.07 8.23 -13.43
C HIS A 69 -2.60 8.61 -13.29
N PHE A 70 -1.82 8.48 -14.35
CA PHE A 70 -0.44 8.98 -14.38
C PHE A 70 -0.41 10.49 -14.17
N GLU A 71 -1.20 11.22 -14.95
CA GLU A 71 -1.29 12.68 -14.88
C GLU A 71 -1.73 13.14 -13.49
N LEU A 72 -2.76 12.50 -12.90
CA LEU A 72 -3.23 12.83 -11.56
C LEU A 72 -2.14 12.64 -10.51
N ALA A 73 -1.42 11.51 -10.57
CA ALA A 73 -0.37 11.21 -9.61
C ALA A 73 0.84 12.16 -9.75
N ILE A 74 1.20 12.52 -10.98
CA ILE A 74 2.31 13.46 -11.28
C ILE A 74 1.93 14.87 -10.83
N GLU A 75 0.76 15.37 -11.22
CA GLU A 75 0.28 16.72 -10.90
C GLU A 75 0.12 16.92 -9.39
N ALA A 76 -0.40 15.91 -8.68
CA ALA A 76 -0.50 15.94 -7.22
C ALA A 76 0.87 15.86 -6.52
N GLY A 77 1.94 15.47 -7.24
CA GLY A 77 3.28 15.29 -6.69
C GLY A 77 3.37 14.11 -5.74
N LEU A 78 2.77 12.97 -6.12
CA LEU A 78 2.78 11.75 -5.32
C LEU A 78 4.13 11.01 -5.41
N ASN A 79 4.34 10.03 -4.52
CA ASN A 79 5.56 9.25 -4.45
C ASN A 79 5.62 8.12 -5.47
N ALA A 80 4.48 7.52 -5.82
CA ALA A 80 4.41 6.44 -6.79
C ALA A 80 2.97 6.27 -7.34
N TYR A 81 2.88 5.59 -8.47
CA TYR A 81 1.66 5.07 -9.06
C TYR A 81 1.71 3.55 -9.10
N ALA A 82 0.65 2.86 -8.68
CA ALA A 82 0.57 1.40 -8.63
C ALA A 82 -0.64 0.91 -9.42
N ALA A 83 -0.42 0.03 -10.41
CA ALA A 83 -1.51 -0.48 -11.25
C ALA A 83 -1.17 -1.87 -11.84
N PRO A 84 -2.18 -2.59 -12.39
CA PRO A 84 -1.98 -3.79 -13.19
C PRO A 84 -1.18 -3.52 -14.47
N LEU A 85 -0.68 -4.58 -15.08
CA LEU A 85 0.25 -4.55 -16.20
C LEU A 85 -0.22 -3.63 -17.34
N GLU A 86 -1.37 -3.88 -17.92
CA GLU A 86 -1.85 -3.14 -19.09
C GLU A 86 -2.13 -1.65 -18.81
N MET A 87 -2.50 -1.32 -17.58
CA MET A 87 -2.67 0.08 -17.19
C MET A 87 -1.34 0.83 -17.08
N ILE A 88 -0.26 0.15 -16.70
CA ILE A 88 1.08 0.73 -16.74
C ILE A 88 1.59 0.80 -18.18
N GLU A 89 1.45 -0.28 -18.97
CA GLU A 89 1.87 -0.32 -20.36
C GLU A 89 1.26 0.82 -21.20
N ALA A 90 -0.03 1.08 -21.01
CA ALA A 90 -0.74 2.11 -21.76
C ALA A 90 -0.15 3.53 -21.57
N GLY A 91 0.61 3.80 -20.52
CA GLY A 91 1.22 5.11 -20.26
C GLY A 91 2.75 5.06 -20.11
N ALA A 92 3.37 3.88 -20.12
CA ALA A 92 4.78 3.72 -19.74
C ALA A 92 5.75 4.59 -20.53
N ALA A 93 5.59 4.68 -21.86
CA ALA A 93 6.46 5.48 -22.71
C ALA A 93 6.22 6.99 -22.54
N THR A 94 4.94 7.40 -22.47
CA THR A 94 4.55 8.82 -22.34
C THR A 94 5.04 9.42 -21.04
N PHE A 95 4.96 8.66 -19.94
CA PHE A 95 5.29 9.14 -18.60
C PHE A 95 6.62 8.59 -18.04
N ALA A 96 7.46 8.04 -18.92
CA ALA A 96 8.75 7.48 -18.54
C ALA A 96 9.58 8.45 -17.69
N GLY A 97 10.02 7.99 -16.52
CA GLY A 97 10.89 8.77 -15.62
C GLY A 97 10.18 9.86 -14.81
N GLN A 98 8.89 10.13 -15.04
CA GLN A 98 8.17 11.23 -14.35
C GLN A 98 7.65 10.82 -12.98
N ILE A 99 7.35 9.54 -12.76
CA ILE A 99 6.89 8.99 -11.50
C ILE A 99 7.35 7.54 -11.34
N PRO A 100 7.80 7.11 -10.16
CA PRO A 100 8.03 5.71 -9.86
C PRO A 100 6.73 4.90 -10.01
N THR A 101 6.81 3.75 -10.69
CA THR A 101 5.69 2.84 -10.83
C THR A 101 5.88 1.56 -10.03
N ILE A 102 4.77 0.99 -9.57
CA ILE A 102 4.68 -0.29 -8.85
C ILE A 102 3.77 -1.19 -9.67
N LEU A 103 4.32 -2.25 -10.26
CA LEU A 103 3.53 -3.20 -11.04
C LEU A 103 2.77 -4.15 -10.12
N LYS A 104 1.44 -4.08 -10.12
CA LYS A 104 0.59 -5.06 -9.43
C LYS A 104 0.59 -6.36 -10.22
N VAL A 105 1.26 -7.39 -9.70
CA VAL A 105 1.51 -8.65 -10.43
C VAL A 105 0.45 -9.72 -10.21
N ASN A 106 -0.51 -9.51 -9.29
CA ASN A 106 -1.66 -10.39 -9.15
C ASN A 106 -2.97 -9.63 -9.07
N SER A 107 -4.06 -10.27 -9.44
CA SER A 107 -5.37 -9.63 -9.54
C SER A 107 -6.49 -10.61 -9.17
N SER A 108 -7.53 -10.09 -8.53
CA SER A 108 -8.78 -10.78 -8.25
C SER A 108 -9.93 -10.10 -8.99
N ASN A 109 -11.08 -10.76 -9.08
CA ASN A 109 -12.29 -10.16 -9.65
C ASN A 109 -13.55 -10.51 -8.83
N SER A 110 -14.56 -9.65 -8.93
CA SER A 110 -15.83 -9.81 -8.20
C SER A 110 -16.77 -10.85 -8.82
N LEU A 111 -16.44 -11.43 -9.95
CA LEU A 111 -17.22 -12.51 -10.58
C LEU A 111 -16.90 -13.87 -9.94
N ALA A 112 -15.65 -14.04 -9.47
CA ALA A 112 -15.24 -15.23 -8.74
C ALA A 112 -15.73 -15.20 -7.29
N LYS A 113 -16.14 -16.36 -6.77
CA LYS A 113 -16.52 -16.50 -5.35
C LYS A 113 -15.31 -16.68 -4.43
N ALA A 114 -14.26 -17.34 -4.93
CA ALA A 114 -13.04 -17.62 -4.20
C ALA A 114 -12.34 -16.34 -3.76
N LYS A 115 -11.79 -16.34 -2.55
CA LYS A 115 -10.93 -15.27 -2.05
C LYS A 115 -9.49 -15.57 -2.45
N ASP A 116 -9.25 -15.44 -3.75
CA ASP A 116 -8.00 -15.79 -4.41
C ASP A 116 -7.53 -14.69 -5.36
N GLN A 117 -6.30 -14.80 -5.85
CA GLN A 117 -5.66 -13.88 -6.78
C GLN A 117 -4.97 -14.68 -7.88
N ALA A 118 -5.13 -14.28 -9.12
CA ALA A 118 -4.37 -14.84 -10.24
C ALA A 118 -3.12 -14.00 -10.52
N ILE A 119 -2.01 -14.66 -10.89
CA ILE A 119 -0.82 -13.96 -11.38
C ILE A 119 -1.15 -13.35 -12.75
N THR A 120 -1.02 -12.03 -12.86
CA THR A 120 -1.39 -11.23 -14.04
C THR A 120 -0.26 -10.31 -14.52
N GLY A 121 0.93 -10.49 -14.02
CA GLY A 121 2.15 -9.79 -14.42
C GLY A 121 3.38 -10.51 -13.88
N SER A 122 4.54 -10.15 -14.38
CA SER A 122 5.81 -10.79 -14.02
C SER A 122 6.86 -9.78 -13.58
N VAL A 123 7.92 -10.26 -12.95
CA VAL A 123 9.12 -9.45 -12.64
C VAL A 123 9.77 -8.95 -13.93
N GLY A 124 9.77 -9.75 -14.99
CA GLY A 124 10.26 -9.35 -16.32
C GLY A 124 9.47 -8.16 -16.88
N ASP A 125 8.14 -8.13 -16.73
CA ASP A 125 7.33 -6.98 -17.14
C ASP A 125 7.69 -5.73 -16.34
N ALA A 126 7.86 -5.86 -15.02
CA ALA A 126 8.25 -4.74 -14.18
C ALA A 126 9.60 -4.13 -14.59
N LEU A 127 10.57 -4.97 -14.94
CA LEU A 127 11.88 -4.53 -15.45
C LEU A 127 11.75 -3.82 -16.80
N ARG A 128 11.05 -4.44 -17.74
CA ARG A 128 10.82 -3.89 -19.09
C ARG A 128 10.16 -2.53 -19.06
N LEU A 129 9.23 -2.32 -18.13
CA LEU A 129 8.48 -1.08 -17.97
C LEU A 129 9.17 -0.05 -17.05
N GLY A 130 10.36 -0.35 -16.54
CA GLY A 130 11.12 0.53 -15.67
C GLY A 130 10.47 0.78 -14.31
N CYS A 131 9.66 -0.17 -13.83
CA CYS A 131 9.04 -0.09 -12.52
C CYS A 131 10.09 -0.09 -11.40
N SER A 132 9.78 0.56 -10.29
CA SER A 132 10.63 0.57 -9.10
C SER A 132 10.32 -0.59 -8.15
N ALA A 133 9.15 -1.20 -8.28
CA ALA A 133 8.70 -2.29 -7.42
C ALA A 133 7.67 -3.18 -8.11
N ILE A 134 7.55 -4.41 -7.61
CA ILE A 134 6.35 -5.23 -7.80
C ILE A 134 5.40 -5.04 -6.62
N GLY A 135 4.11 -5.24 -6.86
CA GLY A 135 3.07 -5.21 -5.84
C GLY A 135 2.24 -6.48 -5.87
N PHE A 136 1.94 -7.05 -4.72
CA PHE A 136 1.23 -8.31 -4.59
C PHE A 136 0.17 -8.24 -3.47
N THR A 137 -1.00 -8.81 -3.69
CA THR A 137 -2.05 -8.92 -2.67
C THR A 137 -2.08 -10.32 -2.09
N ILE A 138 -2.13 -10.43 -0.77
CA ILE A 138 -2.43 -11.68 -0.06
C ILE A 138 -3.70 -11.54 0.77
N TYR A 139 -4.42 -12.66 0.94
CA TYR A 139 -5.57 -12.79 1.83
C TYR A 139 -5.26 -13.80 2.94
N PRO A 140 -4.64 -13.39 4.07
CA PRO A 140 -4.17 -14.32 5.10
C PRO A 140 -5.21 -15.26 5.70
N GLY A 141 -6.50 -14.90 5.65
CA GLY A 141 -7.61 -15.74 6.14
C GLY A 141 -8.29 -16.58 5.08
N SER A 142 -7.83 -16.57 3.84
CA SER A 142 -8.40 -17.34 2.73
C SER A 142 -7.97 -18.80 2.79
N GLU A 143 -8.78 -19.69 2.22
CA GLU A 143 -8.40 -21.08 1.95
C GLU A 143 -7.20 -21.21 0.99
N TYR A 144 -6.97 -20.20 0.14
CA TYR A 144 -5.83 -20.09 -0.79
C TYR A 144 -4.66 -19.27 -0.22
N ALA A 145 -4.65 -19.03 1.10
CA ALA A 145 -3.63 -18.18 1.70
C ALA A 145 -2.21 -18.73 1.53
N PHE A 146 -2.03 -20.04 1.61
CA PHE A 146 -0.71 -20.65 1.53
C PHE A 146 -0.16 -20.61 0.12
N GLU A 147 -0.98 -20.82 -0.89
CA GLU A 147 -0.61 -20.69 -2.30
C GLU A 147 -0.17 -19.25 -2.61
N MET A 148 -0.95 -18.25 -2.23
CA MET A 148 -0.57 -16.84 -2.38
C MET A 148 0.72 -16.48 -1.64
N MET A 149 0.94 -17.04 -0.45
CA MET A 149 2.18 -16.82 0.32
C MET A 149 3.39 -17.45 -0.38
N GLN A 150 3.24 -18.63 -0.96
CA GLN A 150 4.28 -19.29 -1.74
C GLN A 150 4.61 -18.50 -3.00
N GLU A 151 3.60 -18.11 -3.76
CA GLU A 151 3.76 -17.30 -4.99
C GLU A 151 4.51 -15.99 -4.71
N ILE A 152 4.09 -15.24 -3.69
CA ILE A 152 4.79 -13.97 -3.37
C ILE A 152 6.20 -14.23 -2.86
N ARG A 153 6.45 -15.33 -2.15
CA ARG A 153 7.80 -15.64 -1.69
C ARG A 153 8.76 -15.86 -2.87
N GLU A 154 8.29 -16.57 -3.88
CA GLU A 154 9.05 -16.81 -5.12
C GLU A 154 9.25 -15.51 -5.92
N LEU A 155 8.18 -14.74 -6.15
CA LEU A 155 8.24 -13.46 -6.85
C LEU A 155 9.09 -12.41 -6.09
N ALA A 156 9.06 -12.42 -4.75
CA ALA A 156 9.88 -11.52 -3.95
C ALA A 156 11.37 -11.85 -4.07
N GLU A 157 11.73 -13.13 -4.13
CA GLU A 157 13.11 -13.57 -4.37
C GLU A 157 13.60 -13.12 -5.75
N GLU A 158 12.80 -13.39 -6.79
CA GLU A 158 13.10 -12.96 -8.15
C GLU A 158 13.25 -11.43 -8.24
N ALA A 159 12.27 -10.65 -7.73
CA ALA A 159 12.30 -9.21 -7.76
C ALA A 159 13.53 -8.62 -7.06
N LYS A 160 13.86 -9.13 -5.87
CA LYS A 160 15.05 -8.70 -5.13
C LYS A 160 16.34 -9.04 -5.84
N SER A 161 16.42 -10.21 -6.50
CA SER A 161 17.62 -10.62 -7.25
C SER A 161 17.97 -9.63 -8.36
N VAL A 162 16.98 -9.00 -8.97
CA VAL A 162 17.11 -8.01 -10.05
C VAL A 162 17.01 -6.55 -9.60
N GLY A 163 16.95 -6.31 -8.29
CA GLY A 163 16.98 -4.96 -7.73
C GLY A 163 15.63 -4.25 -7.65
N LEU A 164 14.51 -4.96 -7.77
CA LEU A 164 13.19 -4.37 -7.55
C LEU A 164 12.79 -4.43 -6.08
N ALA A 165 12.03 -3.43 -5.63
CA ALA A 165 11.39 -3.46 -4.33
C ALA A 165 10.11 -4.31 -4.36
N VAL A 166 9.64 -4.74 -3.18
CA VAL A 166 8.44 -5.57 -3.01
C VAL A 166 7.44 -4.84 -2.12
N VAL A 167 6.22 -4.67 -2.62
CA VAL A 167 5.09 -4.10 -1.91
C VAL A 167 4.04 -5.18 -1.70
N ILE A 168 3.61 -5.42 -0.46
CA ILE A 168 2.56 -6.40 -0.17
C ILE A 168 1.33 -5.71 0.39
N TRP A 169 0.19 -5.87 -0.30
CA TRP A 169 -1.15 -5.56 0.21
C TRP A 169 -1.63 -6.78 1.00
N SER A 170 -1.66 -6.67 2.33
CA SER A 170 -2.12 -7.76 3.20
C SER A 170 -3.52 -7.44 3.72
N TYR A 171 -4.50 -8.08 3.11
CA TYR A 171 -5.90 -7.89 3.44
C TYR A 171 -6.45 -9.14 4.12
N PRO A 172 -6.71 -9.11 5.43
CA PRO A 172 -7.34 -10.23 6.11
C PRO A 172 -8.75 -10.43 5.56
N ARG A 173 -8.92 -11.46 4.76
CA ARG A 173 -10.19 -11.90 4.19
C ARG A 173 -10.22 -13.41 4.22
N GLY A 174 -11.39 -13.99 4.40
CA GLY A 174 -11.59 -15.43 4.39
C GLY A 174 -12.73 -15.83 5.31
N GLU A 175 -13.17 -17.08 5.20
CA GLU A 175 -14.33 -17.59 5.92
C GLU A 175 -14.08 -17.77 7.42
N ALA A 176 -12.81 -17.89 7.83
CA ALA A 176 -12.41 -18.01 9.24
C ALA A 176 -12.47 -16.69 10.02
N LEU A 177 -12.73 -15.57 9.34
CA LEU A 177 -12.78 -14.25 9.96
C LEU A 177 -14.18 -13.67 9.91
N SER A 178 -14.62 -13.05 11.00
CA SER A 178 -15.83 -12.23 10.98
C SER A 178 -15.64 -11.01 10.07
N LYS A 179 -16.72 -10.38 9.66
CA LYS A 179 -16.65 -9.16 8.86
C LYS A 179 -15.96 -8.01 9.59
N GLU A 180 -16.16 -7.94 10.90
CA GLU A 180 -15.51 -6.98 11.79
C GLU A 180 -14.04 -7.35 12.00
N GLY A 181 -13.73 -8.64 12.06
CA GLY A 181 -12.38 -9.20 12.14
C GLY A 181 -11.45 -8.77 11.01
N GLU A 182 -11.96 -8.51 9.80
CA GLU A 182 -11.13 -8.01 8.69
C GLU A 182 -10.38 -6.70 9.01
N THR A 183 -10.82 -5.96 10.02
CA THR A 183 -10.19 -4.71 10.47
C THR A 183 -9.84 -4.72 11.96
N ALA A 184 -9.98 -5.85 12.63
CA ALA A 184 -9.55 -6.03 14.03
C ALA A 184 -8.06 -5.73 14.18
N ILE A 185 -7.67 -5.10 15.29
CA ILE A 185 -6.26 -4.70 15.49
C ILE A 185 -5.30 -5.88 15.54
N ASP A 186 -5.69 -6.97 16.20
CA ASP A 186 -4.87 -8.19 16.27
C ASP A 186 -4.68 -8.83 14.89
N ILE A 187 -5.73 -8.86 14.08
CA ILE A 187 -5.71 -9.41 12.72
C ILE A 187 -4.91 -8.51 11.78
N CYS A 188 -5.10 -7.18 11.84
CA CYS A 188 -4.33 -6.25 11.01
C CYS A 188 -2.83 -6.28 11.36
N ALA A 189 -2.49 -6.34 12.65
CA ALA A 189 -1.11 -6.46 13.11
C ALA A 189 -0.48 -7.79 12.64
N TYR A 190 -1.22 -8.89 12.74
CA TYR A 190 -0.77 -10.21 12.29
C TYR A 190 -0.58 -10.24 10.77
N ALA A 191 -1.55 -9.73 10.00
CA ALA A 191 -1.45 -9.65 8.55
C ALA A 191 -0.25 -8.79 8.08
N ALA A 192 0.02 -7.69 8.77
CA ALA A 192 1.19 -6.85 8.50
C ALA A 192 2.50 -7.57 8.82
N HIS A 193 2.55 -8.32 9.92
CA HIS A 193 3.70 -9.13 10.31
C HIS A 193 3.98 -10.25 9.29
N MET A 194 2.93 -10.96 8.81
CA MET A 194 3.08 -11.95 7.74
C MET A 194 3.69 -11.34 6.48
N ALA A 195 3.21 -10.17 6.05
CA ALA A 195 3.79 -9.47 4.90
C ALA A 195 5.27 -9.13 5.11
N ALA A 196 5.67 -8.73 6.32
CA ALA A 196 7.06 -8.47 6.66
C ALA A 196 7.92 -9.75 6.55
N LEU A 197 7.42 -10.89 7.03
CA LEU A 197 8.08 -12.19 6.95
C LEU A 197 8.20 -12.71 5.52
N LEU A 198 7.24 -12.39 4.65
CA LEU A 198 7.25 -12.76 3.23
C LEU A 198 8.19 -11.88 2.37
N GLY A 199 8.85 -10.91 2.98
CA GLY A 199 9.90 -10.13 2.32
C GLY A 199 9.47 -8.78 1.80
N ALA A 200 8.34 -8.24 2.24
CA ALA A 200 7.91 -6.89 1.87
C ALA A 200 8.87 -5.81 2.33
N HIS A 201 9.14 -4.84 1.47
CA HIS A 201 9.78 -3.57 1.82
C HIS A 201 8.73 -2.55 2.26
N ILE A 202 7.60 -2.52 1.54
CA ILE A 202 6.44 -1.67 1.83
C ILE A 202 5.25 -2.58 2.09
N ILE A 203 4.60 -2.39 3.22
CA ILE A 203 3.45 -3.17 3.66
C ILE A 203 2.22 -2.26 3.67
N LYS A 204 1.15 -2.71 3.06
CA LYS A 204 -0.13 -2.03 3.10
C LYS A 204 -1.16 -2.87 3.84
N VAL A 205 -1.80 -2.27 4.85
CA VAL A 205 -2.93 -2.83 5.57
C VAL A 205 -4.06 -1.80 5.68
N LYS A 206 -5.25 -2.25 6.10
CA LYS A 206 -6.32 -1.33 6.46
C LYS A 206 -6.03 -0.68 7.82
N PRO A 207 -6.47 0.56 8.05
CA PRO A 207 -6.47 1.13 9.39
C PRO A 207 -7.28 0.26 10.33
N PRO A 208 -6.71 -0.18 11.48
CA PRO A 208 -7.40 -1.10 12.37
C PRO A 208 -8.43 -0.40 13.26
N THR A 209 -9.49 -1.14 13.58
CA THR A 209 -10.44 -0.81 14.65
C THR A 209 -9.86 -1.22 16.01
N ASN A 210 -10.56 -0.93 17.11
CA ASN A 210 -10.20 -1.42 18.43
C ASN A 210 -10.77 -2.81 18.75
N PHE A 211 -11.42 -3.45 17.79
CA PHE A 211 -11.92 -4.81 17.92
C PHE A 211 -10.78 -5.82 17.98
N LEU A 212 -10.96 -6.89 18.74
CA LEU A 212 -10.06 -8.03 18.86
C LEU A 212 -10.83 -9.29 18.45
N GLU A 213 -10.39 -9.94 17.40
CA GLU A 213 -11.05 -11.11 16.82
C GLU A 213 -10.67 -12.40 17.57
N LEU A 214 -9.38 -12.63 17.77
CA LEU A 214 -8.89 -13.90 18.31
C LEU A 214 -8.91 -13.89 19.83
N ALA A 215 -9.61 -14.86 20.43
CA ALA A 215 -9.70 -15.02 21.88
C ALA A 215 -8.31 -15.12 22.58
N GLU A 216 -7.36 -15.82 21.95
CA GLU A 216 -6.00 -15.95 22.50
C GLU A 216 -5.24 -14.62 22.41
N ALA A 217 -5.38 -13.87 21.30
CA ALA A 217 -4.78 -12.55 21.18
C ALA A 217 -5.35 -11.61 22.25
N LYS A 218 -6.67 -11.59 22.44
CA LYS A 218 -7.34 -10.76 23.44
C LYS A 218 -6.75 -10.93 24.83
N LYS A 219 -6.50 -12.16 25.27
CA LYS A 219 -5.85 -12.45 26.56
C LYS A 219 -4.47 -11.80 26.67
N VAL A 220 -3.68 -11.82 25.58
CA VAL A 220 -2.36 -11.22 25.56
C VAL A 220 -2.46 -9.69 25.58
N TYR A 221 -3.33 -9.10 24.76
CA TYR A 221 -3.53 -7.64 24.74
C TYR A 221 -3.95 -7.10 26.11
N GLU A 222 -4.84 -7.80 26.82
CA GLU A 222 -5.28 -7.46 28.18
C GLU A 222 -4.14 -7.60 29.20
N LYS A 223 -3.46 -8.76 29.20
CA LYS A 223 -2.37 -9.07 30.14
C LYS A 223 -1.20 -8.10 29.99
N GLU A 224 -0.75 -7.86 28.78
CA GLU A 224 0.40 -7.01 28.46
C GLU A 224 0.01 -5.52 28.35
N LYS A 225 -1.26 -5.19 28.54
CA LYS A 225 -1.81 -3.82 28.48
C LYS A 225 -1.46 -3.08 27.18
N ILE A 226 -1.60 -3.78 26.05
CA ILE A 226 -1.33 -3.19 24.73
C ILE A 226 -2.34 -2.11 24.47
N ASP A 227 -1.86 -0.86 24.30
CA ASP A 227 -2.74 0.30 24.04
C ASP A 227 -3.30 0.25 22.61
N VAL A 228 -4.63 0.17 22.52
CA VAL A 228 -5.39 0.20 21.26
C VAL A 228 -6.53 1.23 21.29
N ALA A 229 -6.54 2.12 22.29
CA ALA A 229 -7.63 3.04 22.51
C ALA A 229 -7.77 4.08 21.37
N SER A 230 -6.68 4.75 21.00
CA SER A 230 -6.68 5.74 19.93
C SER A 230 -6.28 5.15 18.57
N GLY A 231 -6.68 5.83 17.48
CA GLY A 231 -6.22 5.48 16.14
C GLY A 231 -4.69 5.45 16.04
N ALA A 232 -4.02 6.45 16.61
CA ALA A 232 -2.56 6.54 16.60
C ALA A 232 -1.90 5.38 17.39
N ALA A 233 -2.50 4.96 18.52
CA ALA A 233 -2.00 3.81 19.29
C ALA A 233 -2.11 2.52 18.47
N ARG A 234 -3.22 2.30 17.80
CA ARG A 234 -3.41 1.13 16.92
C ARG A 234 -2.43 1.11 15.75
N ILE A 235 -2.23 2.25 15.09
CA ILE A 235 -1.23 2.38 14.01
C ILE A 235 0.17 2.06 14.55
N ARG A 236 0.54 2.58 15.72
CA ARG A 236 1.84 2.33 16.36
C ARG A 236 2.04 0.84 16.61
N HIS A 237 1.02 0.13 17.07
CA HIS A 237 1.10 -1.31 17.31
C HIS A 237 1.30 -2.10 16.01
N VAL A 238 0.62 -1.74 14.91
CA VAL A 238 0.85 -2.34 13.58
C VAL A 238 2.28 -2.08 13.11
N VAL A 239 2.78 -0.85 13.23
CA VAL A 239 4.16 -0.51 12.86
C VAL A 239 5.17 -1.30 13.69
N GLN A 240 4.94 -1.43 15.01
CA GLN A 240 5.76 -2.25 15.89
C GLN A 240 5.78 -3.72 15.45
N SER A 241 4.64 -4.26 15.02
CA SER A 241 4.54 -5.64 14.53
C SER A 241 5.33 -5.88 13.23
N CYS A 242 5.70 -4.82 12.50
CA CYS A 242 6.54 -4.88 11.32
C CYS A 242 8.04 -4.71 11.66
N PHE A 243 8.56 -5.65 12.48
CA PHE A 243 9.96 -5.70 12.94
C PHE A 243 10.37 -4.43 13.71
N ASN A 244 9.50 -4.01 14.62
CA ASN A 244 9.68 -2.80 15.42
C ASN A 244 9.93 -1.54 14.55
N GLY A 245 9.13 -1.38 13.49
CA GLY A 245 9.22 -0.25 12.56
C GLY A 245 10.36 -0.34 11.53
N ARG A 246 10.99 -1.50 11.38
CA ARG A 246 12.04 -1.70 10.35
C ARG A 246 11.47 -1.98 8.95
N ARG A 247 10.16 -1.90 8.76
CA ARG A 247 9.52 -1.97 7.46
C ARG A 247 8.67 -0.72 7.24
N ILE A 248 8.57 -0.29 6.00
CA ILE A 248 7.69 0.81 5.61
C ILE A 248 6.25 0.30 5.69
N VAL A 249 5.40 0.96 6.49
CA VAL A 249 4.00 0.59 6.65
C VAL A 249 3.12 1.76 6.21
N VAL A 250 2.29 1.48 5.20
CA VAL A 250 1.31 2.43 4.68
C VAL A 250 -0.11 1.86 4.85
N PHE A 251 -1.08 2.75 4.93
CA PHE A 251 -2.45 2.36 5.22
C PHE A 251 -3.38 2.77 4.08
N SER A 252 -4.46 2.04 3.90
CA SER A 252 -5.50 2.39 2.93
C SER A 252 -6.69 3.01 3.63
N GLY A 253 -7.32 3.98 2.98
CA GLY A 253 -8.49 4.67 3.52
C GLY A 253 -9.78 3.85 3.63
N GLY A 254 -9.76 2.52 3.53
CA GLY A 254 -10.92 1.65 3.72
C GLY A 254 -12.13 1.98 2.81
N ALA A 255 -13.35 1.95 3.37
CA ALA A 255 -14.58 2.34 2.67
C ALA A 255 -14.60 3.84 2.36
N ALA A 256 -15.41 4.25 1.38
CA ALA A 256 -15.59 5.66 1.07
C ALA A 256 -16.02 6.43 2.33
N LYS A 257 -15.18 7.37 2.76
CA LYS A 257 -15.39 8.25 3.91
C LYS A 257 -15.54 9.68 3.42
N GLY A 258 -16.19 10.52 4.20
CA GLY A 258 -16.13 11.96 4.03
C GLY A 258 -14.67 12.46 4.17
N GLU A 259 -14.38 13.64 3.65
CA GLU A 259 -13.00 14.18 3.64
C GLU A 259 -12.40 14.26 5.04
N GLU A 260 -13.17 14.72 6.04
CA GLU A 260 -12.68 14.80 7.42
C GLU A 260 -12.28 13.44 7.99
N GLY A 261 -13.05 12.39 7.73
CA GLY A 261 -12.69 11.04 8.17
C GLY A 261 -11.39 10.52 7.51
N ILE A 262 -11.09 10.96 6.28
CA ILE A 262 -9.81 10.65 5.61
C ILE A 262 -8.66 11.43 6.28
N PHE A 263 -8.89 12.69 6.65
CA PHE A 263 -7.87 13.54 7.29
C PHE A 263 -7.59 13.10 8.73
N GLU A 264 -8.60 12.75 9.50
CA GLU A 264 -8.43 12.18 10.85
C GLU A 264 -7.61 10.88 10.79
N GLU A 265 -7.89 10.02 9.82
CA GLU A 265 -7.12 8.79 9.61
C GLU A 265 -5.66 9.10 9.25
N ALA A 266 -5.41 10.08 8.36
CA ALA A 266 -4.07 10.51 8.00
C ALA A 266 -3.28 11.06 9.20
N ARG A 267 -3.94 11.84 10.06
CA ARG A 267 -3.34 12.32 11.33
C ARG A 267 -2.98 11.14 12.24
N ALA A 268 -3.90 10.18 12.42
CA ALA A 268 -3.64 8.99 13.21
C ALA A 268 -2.47 8.15 12.66
N ILE A 269 -2.37 8.01 11.33
CA ILE A 269 -1.25 7.33 10.67
C ILE A 269 0.07 8.07 10.94
N ARG A 270 0.10 9.39 10.78
CA ARG A 270 1.26 10.23 11.06
C ARG A 270 1.72 10.08 12.51
N ASP A 271 0.78 10.25 13.45
CA ASP A 271 1.06 10.31 14.90
C ASP A 271 1.37 8.92 15.49
N GLY A 272 0.85 7.87 14.87
CA GLY A 272 1.18 6.48 15.17
C GLY A 272 2.51 6.00 14.57
N GLY A 273 3.21 6.82 13.78
CA GLY A 273 4.49 6.48 13.18
C GLY A 273 4.38 5.69 11.87
N GLY A 274 3.19 5.58 11.28
CA GLY A 274 3.00 5.02 9.94
C GLY A 274 3.69 5.87 8.87
N ASN A 275 4.03 5.24 7.76
CA ASN A 275 4.77 5.92 6.69
C ASN A 275 3.86 6.63 5.67
N GLY A 276 2.56 6.53 5.78
CA GLY A 276 1.66 7.25 4.89
C GLY A 276 0.48 6.44 4.37
N SER A 277 -0.05 6.84 3.22
CA SER A 277 -1.26 6.29 2.64
C SER A 277 -1.08 5.76 1.22
N ILE A 278 -1.79 4.68 0.92
CA ILE A 278 -2.10 4.27 -0.46
C ILE A 278 -3.60 4.54 -0.66
N ILE A 279 -3.97 5.56 -1.44
CA ILE A 279 -5.33 6.05 -1.57
C ILE A 279 -5.79 6.05 -3.04
N GLY A 280 -6.77 5.21 -3.37
CA GLY A 280 -7.28 5.00 -4.73
C GLY A 280 -8.65 5.64 -4.96
N ARG A 281 -9.74 4.89 -4.74
CA ARG A 281 -11.13 5.31 -5.04
C ARG A 281 -11.50 6.66 -4.45
N ASN A 282 -11.06 6.97 -3.24
CA ASN A 282 -11.30 8.26 -2.61
C ASN A 282 -10.65 9.44 -3.35
N THR A 283 -9.78 9.18 -4.32
CA THR A 283 -9.14 10.17 -5.19
C THR A 283 -9.69 10.11 -6.61
N PHE A 284 -9.38 9.07 -7.37
CA PHE A 284 -9.66 9.04 -8.82
C PHE A 284 -11.16 8.98 -9.17
N GLN A 285 -12.04 8.64 -8.24
CA GLN A 285 -13.50 8.69 -8.43
C GLN A 285 -14.09 10.11 -8.24
N ARG A 286 -13.27 11.07 -7.80
CA ARG A 286 -13.67 12.48 -7.67
C ARG A 286 -13.38 13.25 -8.95
N PRO A 287 -14.08 14.35 -9.21
CA PRO A 287 -13.63 15.34 -10.20
C PRO A 287 -12.17 15.72 -9.93
N ARG A 288 -11.38 15.94 -10.99
CA ARG A 288 -9.93 16.17 -10.89
C ARG A 288 -9.54 17.25 -9.88
N ALA A 289 -10.24 18.38 -9.88
CA ALA A 289 -9.96 19.47 -8.96
C ALA A 289 -10.14 19.06 -7.48
N ASP A 290 -11.19 18.29 -7.18
CA ASP A 290 -11.47 17.80 -5.83
C ASP A 290 -10.46 16.72 -5.41
N ALA A 291 -10.05 15.85 -6.35
CA ALA A 291 -9.00 14.87 -6.12
C ALA A 291 -7.66 15.53 -5.77
N LEU A 292 -7.26 16.56 -6.52
CA LEU A 292 -6.03 17.32 -6.28
C LEU A 292 -6.07 18.06 -4.93
N LYS A 293 -7.22 18.66 -4.59
CA LYS A 293 -7.42 19.33 -3.28
C LYS A 293 -7.31 18.35 -2.13
N LEU A 294 -7.94 17.17 -2.23
CA LEU A 294 -7.84 16.11 -1.23
C LEU A 294 -6.38 15.68 -1.03
N LEU A 295 -5.66 15.42 -2.12
CA LEU A 295 -4.27 14.99 -2.10
C LEU A 295 -3.35 16.08 -1.53
N ASP A 296 -3.59 17.35 -1.84
CA ASP A 296 -2.86 18.48 -1.28
C ASP A 296 -2.99 18.53 0.26
N ASN A 297 -4.20 18.38 0.77
CA ASN A 297 -4.45 18.35 2.21
C ASN A 297 -3.79 17.14 2.89
N LEU A 298 -3.87 15.94 2.28
CA LEU A 298 -3.18 14.76 2.80
C LEU A 298 -1.66 14.97 2.88
N ILE A 299 -1.07 15.56 1.85
CA ILE A 299 0.36 15.86 1.82
C ILE A 299 0.72 16.86 2.91
N LYS A 300 -0.08 17.91 3.13
CA LYS A 300 0.12 18.87 4.21
C LYS A 300 0.10 18.20 5.59
N ILE A 301 -0.86 17.30 5.82
CA ILE A 301 -0.95 16.53 7.07
C ILE A 301 0.36 15.73 7.29
N TYR A 302 0.84 15.01 6.28
CA TYR A 302 2.09 14.24 6.40
C TYR A 302 3.35 15.12 6.50
N GLN A 303 3.29 16.36 6.07
CA GLN A 303 4.33 17.37 6.28
C GLN A 303 4.23 18.07 7.65
N SER A 304 3.24 17.75 8.47
CA SER A 304 2.92 18.47 9.72
C SER A 304 2.70 19.97 9.50
N LYS A 305 1.94 20.32 8.44
CA LYS A 305 1.55 21.68 8.06
C LYS A 305 0.05 21.91 8.13
N ASP A 306 -0.64 21.10 8.91
CA ASP A 306 -2.09 21.14 9.18
C ASP A 306 -2.43 22.03 10.38
#